data_2e197b9c2b9de0b35ca5aefd50bd6dd3
#
_entry.id   2e197b9c2b9de0b35ca5aefd50bd6dd3
#
_cell.length_a   1.000
_cell.length_b   1.000
_cell.length_c   1.000
_cell.angle_alpha   90.00
_cell.angle_beta   90.00
_cell.angle_gamma   90.00
#
_symmetry.space_group_name_H-M   'P 1'
#
loop_
_entity.id
_entity.type
_entity.pdbx_description
1 polymer ?
#
loop_
_entity_poly.entity_id
_entity_poly.type
_entity_poly.pdbx_seq_one_letter_code
_entity_poly.pdbx_strand_id
1 'polypeptide(L)'
;MNESTKFMEEEEKKIRHFGLFGLSSVIYALFYTFCLYKNASGITYPFFTGGTLFYFFSFLKKSGISAKKDSAFYAVSIELLGISTFCTDNKNIILMNKCGIFILFFILFIHNFYQDKLWDIFKYFQAILQTILGSLHSFTRPVTDFKLYRKAEKTKDKNKMSGPAYIMI
;
A
#
# COMPACT_ATOMS: atom_id res chain seq x y z
N MET A 1 -6.06 33.72 -8.26
CA MET A 1 -6.56 32.35 -8.24
C MET A 1 -7.19 32.13 -6.87
N ASN A 2 -8.51 31.94 -6.81
CA ASN A 2 -9.30 32.03 -5.58
C ASN A 2 -8.98 30.83 -4.64
N GLU A 3 -8.86 31.02 -3.33
CA GLU A 3 -8.59 29.95 -2.35
C GLU A 3 -9.62 28.81 -2.46
N SER A 4 -10.86 29.11 -2.79
CA SER A 4 -11.90 28.10 -3.03
C SER A 4 -11.63 27.19 -4.21
N THR A 5 -11.01 27.68 -5.30
CA THR A 5 -10.64 26.83 -6.45
C THR A 5 -9.49 25.89 -6.11
N LYS A 6 -8.53 26.34 -5.32
CA LYS A 6 -7.40 25.53 -4.87
C LYS A 6 -7.85 24.41 -3.92
N PHE A 7 -8.77 24.71 -3.02
CA PHE A 7 -9.36 23.73 -2.11
C PHE A 7 -10.14 22.64 -2.86
N MET A 8 -10.93 23.03 -3.87
CA MET A 8 -11.68 22.11 -4.72
C MET A 8 -10.76 21.19 -5.54
N GLU A 9 -9.66 21.70 -6.07
CA GLU A 9 -8.66 20.91 -6.79
C GLU A 9 -7.95 19.90 -5.88
N GLU A 10 -7.64 20.28 -4.65
CA GLU A 10 -7.05 19.36 -3.66
C GLU A 10 -8.01 18.25 -3.24
N GLU A 11 -9.28 18.56 -3.05
CA GLU A 11 -10.30 17.54 -2.78
C GLU A 11 -10.52 16.61 -3.97
N GLU A 12 -10.56 17.12 -5.20
CA GLU A 12 -10.66 16.27 -6.40
C GLU A 12 -9.45 15.34 -6.56
N LYS A 13 -8.24 15.82 -6.29
CA LYS A 13 -7.03 14.98 -6.28
C LYS A 13 -7.13 13.87 -5.23
N LYS A 14 -7.52 14.19 -4.00
CA LYS A 14 -7.71 13.19 -2.93
C LYS A 14 -8.73 12.12 -3.31
N ILE A 15 -9.88 12.51 -3.86
CA ILE A 15 -10.94 11.59 -4.27
C ILE A 15 -10.47 10.67 -5.40
N ARG A 16 -9.76 11.21 -6.39
CA ARG A 16 -9.23 10.45 -7.52
C ARG A 16 -8.16 9.44 -7.10
N HIS A 17 -7.28 9.84 -6.20
CA HIS A 17 -6.26 8.94 -5.64
C HIS A 17 -6.88 7.86 -4.77
N PHE A 18 -7.90 8.17 -3.98
CA PHE A 18 -8.60 7.19 -3.14
C PHE A 18 -9.20 6.06 -3.97
N GLY A 19 -9.88 6.35 -5.08
CA GLY A 19 -10.46 5.33 -5.97
C GLY A 19 -9.40 4.40 -6.57
N LEU A 20 -8.28 4.96 -7.05
CA LEU A 20 -7.18 4.19 -7.62
C LEU A 20 -6.47 3.32 -6.58
N PHE A 21 -6.22 3.84 -5.38
CA PHE A 21 -5.60 3.09 -4.30
C PHE A 21 -6.55 2.03 -3.72
N GLY A 22 -7.83 2.35 -3.58
CA GLY A 22 -8.84 1.40 -3.13
C GLY A 22 -8.94 0.19 -4.08
N LEU A 23 -9.05 0.43 -5.38
CA LEU A 23 -9.08 -0.64 -6.38
C LEU A 23 -7.80 -1.48 -6.37
N SER A 24 -6.63 -0.85 -6.35
CA SER A 24 -5.36 -1.56 -6.31
C SER A 24 -5.18 -2.38 -5.04
N SER A 25 -5.70 -1.93 -3.89
CA SER A 25 -5.68 -2.67 -2.63
C SER A 25 -6.58 -3.91 -2.68
N VAL A 26 -7.75 -3.82 -3.31
CA VAL A 26 -8.64 -4.98 -3.50
C VAL A 26 -7.98 -6.02 -4.41
N ILE A 27 -7.38 -5.60 -5.53
CA ILE A 27 -6.64 -6.49 -6.43
C ILE A 27 -5.49 -7.19 -5.68
N TYR A 28 -4.74 -6.42 -4.87
CA TYR A 28 -3.66 -6.98 -4.07
C TYR A 28 -4.18 -7.97 -3.01
N ALA A 29 -5.30 -7.68 -2.36
CA ALA A 29 -5.91 -8.59 -1.39
C ALA A 29 -6.36 -9.92 -2.01
N LEU A 30 -6.92 -9.89 -3.22
CA LEU A 30 -7.26 -11.10 -3.98
C LEU A 30 -6.01 -11.89 -4.36
N PHE A 31 -4.96 -11.22 -4.84
CA PHE A 31 -3.67 -11.83 -5.13
C PHE A 31 -3.04 -12.47 -3.88
N TYR A 32 -3.04 -11.75 -2.75
CA TYR A 32 -2.59 -12.25 -1.46
C TYR A 32 -3.32 -13.53 -1.04
N THR A 33 -4.65 -13.49 -1.11
CA THR A 33 -5.49 -14.63 -0.76
C THR A 33 -5.21 -15.84 -1.67
N PHE A 34 -5.10 -15.62 -2.97
CA PHE A 34 -4.78 -16.67 -3.94
C PHE A 34 -3.41 -17.31 -3.67
N CYS A 35 -2.37 -16.52 -3.41
CA CYS A 35 -1.03 -17.03 -3.16
C CYS A 35 -0.90 -17.82 -1.87
N LEU A 36 -1.61 -17.41 -0.81
CA LEU A 36 -1.47 -18.02 0.52
C LEU A 36 -2.56 -19.04 0.86
N TYR A 37 -3.65 -19.10 0.08
CA TYR A 37 -4.74 -20.05 0.34
C TYR A 37 -4.27 -21.49 0.17
N LYS A 38 -4.28 -22.24 1.28
CA LYS A 38 -3.86 -23.66 1.37
C LYS A 38 -2.41 -23.97 0.98
N ASN A 39 -1.59 -22.96 0.64
CA ASN A 39 -0.24 -23.17 0.10
C ASN A 39 0.80 -22.22 0.71
N ALA A 40 0.75 -22.01 2.02
CA ALA A 40 1.51 -20.98 2.74
C ALA A 40 3.06 -21.12 2.69
N SER A 41 3.59 -22.16 2.06
CA SER A 41 5.04 -22.38 1.93
C SER A 41 5.42 -23.04 0.61
N GLY A 42 4.50 -23.14 -0.34
CA GLY A 42 4.74 -23.68 -1.67
C GLY A 42 5.38 -22.67 -2.64
N ILE A 43 5.46 -23.04 -3.92
CA ILE A 43 6.00 -22.20 -5.01
C ILE A 43 5.32 -20.83 -5.12
N THR A 44 4.10 -20.71 -4.63
CA THR A 44 3.35 -19.45 -4.60
C THR A 44 3.95 -18.42 -3.63
N TYR A 45 4.79 -18.87 -2.69
CA TYR A 45 5.38 -17.97 -1.69
C TYR A 45 6.41 -16.98 -2.28
N PRO A 46 7.37 -17.39 -3.13
CA PRO A 46 8.20 -16.44 -3.89
C PRO A 46 7.39 -15.48 -4.76
N PHE A 47 6.33 -15.98 -5.43
CA PHE A 47 5.43 -15.09 -6.18
C PHE A 47 4.73 -14.09 -5.30
N PHE A 48 4.35 -14.47 -4.09
CA PHE A 48 3.77 -13.58 -3.10
C PHE A 48 4.76 -12.49 -2.67
N THR A 49 6.01 -12.83 -2.35
CA THR A 49 7.04 -11.84 -1.96
C THR A 49 7.35 -10.89 -3.11
N GLY A 50 7.57 -11.39 -4.32
CA GLY A 50 7.81 -10.58 -5.52
C GLY A 50 6.63 -9.68 -5.88
N GLY A 51 5.41 -10.20 -5.83
CA GLY A 51 4.19 -9.42 -6.06
C GLY A 51 3.98 -8.32 -5.01
N THR A 52 4.31 -8.59 -3.75
CA THR A 52 4.27 -7.59 -2.67
C THR A 52 5.30 -6.47 -2.90
N LEU A 53 6.52 -6.83 -3.29
CA LEU A 53 7.55 -5.85 -3.64
C LEU A 53 7.14 -5.00 -4.85
N PHE A 54 6.60 -5.63 -5.90
CA PHE A 54 6.09 -4.92 -7.07
C PHE A 54 4.98 -3.94 -6.71
N TYR A 55 4.03 -4.38 -5.88
CA TYR A 55 2.96 -3.51 -5.39
C TYR A 55 3.52 -2.33 -4.59
N PHE A 56 4.47 -2.59 -3.69
CA PHE A 56 5.10 -1.58 -2.86
C PHE A 56 5.82 -0.51 -3.70
N PHE A 57 6.67 -0.91 -4.65
CA PHE A 57 7.38 0.05 -5.52
C PHE A 57 6.43 0.79 -6.46
N SER A 58 5.39 0.14 -6.94
CA SER A 58 4.34 0.79 -7.74
C SER A 58 3.59 1.83 -6.93
N PHE A 59 3.31 1.54 -5.66
CA PHE A 59 2.71 2.49 -4.72
C PHE A 59 3.61 3.71 -4.48
N LEU A 60 4.92 3.50 -4.19
CA LEU A 60 5.88 4.59 -4.02
C LEU A 60 5.91 5.51 -5.26
N LYS A 61 6.00 4.92 -6.44
CA LYS A 61 6.03 5.67 -7.70
C LYS A 61 4.76 6.49 -7.91
N LYS A 62 3.59 5.92 -7.65
CA LYS A 62 2.29 6.63 -7.76
C LYS A 62 2.13 7.72 -6.71
N SER A 63 2.73 7.55 -5.53
CA SER A 63 2.74 8.55 -4.45
C SER A 63 3.77 9.66 -4.67
N GLY A 64 4.56 9.60 -5.76
CA GLY A 64 5.62 10.59 -6.04
C GLY A 64 6.85 10.45 -5.13
N ILE A 65 6.98 9.33 -4.41
CA ILE A 65 8.11 9.06 -3.52
C ILE A 65 9.17 8.30 -4.32
N SER A 66 10.38 8.86 -4.41
CA SER A 66 11.50 8.18 -5.05
C SER A 66 12.06 7.11 -4.12
N ALA A 67 12.14 5.87 -4.61
CA ALA A 67 12.78 4.79 -3.87
C ALA A 67 14.27 5.10 -3.64
N LYS A 68 14.76 4.87 -2.42
CA LYS A 68 16.16 5.06 -2.07
C LYS A 68 17.02 3.94 -2.71
N LYS A 69 18.30 4.24 -2.98
CA LYS A 69 19.22 3.27 -3.64
C LYS A 69 19.34 1.95 -2.88
N ASP A 70 19.38 2.00 -1.56
CA ASP A 70 19.56 0.83 -0.70
C ASP A 70 18.29 -0.04 -0.61
N SER A 71 17.14 0.48 -1.06
CA SER A 71 15.87 -0.27 -1.12
C SER A 71 15.97 -1.54 -1.99
N ALA A 72 16.82 -1.52 -3.02
CA ALA A 72 17.08 -2.68 -3.86
C ALA A 72 17.72 -3.84 -3.09
N PHE A 73 18.63 -3.53 -2.17
CA PHE A 73 19.27 -4.54 -1.32
C PHE A 73 18.25 -5.27 -0.43
N TYR A 74 17.36 -4.50 0.23
CA TYR A 74 16.29 -5.10 1.03
C TYR A 74 15.32 -5.92 0.18
N ALA A 75 14.96 -5.44 -1.00
CA ALA A 75 14.06 -6.15 -1.91
C ALA A 75 14.66 -7.50 -2.36
N VAL A 76 15.92 -7.52 -2.77
CA VAL A 76 16.62 -8.76 -3.15
C VAL A 76 16.71 -9.72 -1.96
N SER A 77 17.01 -9.23 -0.76
CA SER A 77 17.08 -10.06 0.45
C SER A 77 15.73 -10.69 0.79
N ILE A 78 14.62 -9.95 0.65
CA ILE A 78 13.26 -10.46 0.85
C ILE A 78 12.97 -11.59 -0.15
N GLU A 79 13.31 -11.38 -1.43
CA GLU A 79 13.03 -12.37 -2.46
C GLU A 79 13.88 -13.65 -2.29
N LEU A 80 15.16 -13.52 -1.92
CA LEU A 80 16.00 -14.65 -1.60
C LEU A 80 15.46 -15.49 -0.42
N LEU A 81 14.96 -14.84 0.64
CA LEU A 81 14.31 -15.53 1.74
C LEU A 81 12.99 -16.18 1.29
N GLY A 82 12.25 -15.54 0.39
CA GLY A 82 11.04 -16.09 -0.22
C GLY A 82 11.34 -17.39 -0.98
N ILE A 83 12.37 -17.39 -1.82
CA ILE A 83 12.86 -18.58 -2.54
C ILE A 83 13.35 -19.64 -1.56
N SER A 84 14.14 -19.27 -0.55
CA SER A 84 14.60 -20.19 0.50
C SER A 84 13.45 -20.86 1.25
N THR A 85 12.35 -20.15 1.46
CA THR A 85 11.14 -20.71 2.09
C THR A 85 10.50 -21.80 1.23
N PHE A 86 10.55 -21.67 -0.09
CA PHE A 86 10.08 -22.68 -1.02
C PHE A 86 11.05 -23.88 -1.11
N CYS A 87 12.37 -23.64 -1.04
CA CYS A 87 13.38 -24.68 -1.22
C CYS A 87 13.61 -25.56 0.01
N THR A 88 13.00 -25.28 1.15
CA THR A 88 13.21 -26.04 2.39
C THR A 88 11.92 -26.63 2.94
N ASP A 89 12.00 -27.89 3.44
CA ASP A 89 10.90 -28.56 4.13
C ASP A 89 10.98 -28.42 5.65
N ASN A 90 12.06 -27.85 6.17
CA ASN A 90 12.24 -27.67 7.61
C ASN A 90 11.35 -26.54 8.15
N LYS A 91 10.34 -26.91 8.96
CA LYS A 91 9.35 -25.98 9.53
C LYS A 91 9.98 -24.84 10.33
N ASN A 92 11.10 -25.07 11.02
CA ASN A 92 11.78 -24.04 11.80
C ASN A 92 12.45 -23.02 10.88
N ILE A 93 13.09 -23.48 9.81
CA ILE A 93 13.72 -22.60 8.82
C ILE A 93 12.65 -21.79 8.09
N ILE A 94 11.54 -22.43 7.70
CA ILE A 94 10.39 -21.76 7.09
C ILE A 94 9.86 -20.64 8.00
N LEU A 95 9.71 -20.93 9.30
CA LEU A 95 9.24 -19.91 10.26
C LEU A 95 10.24 -18.75 10.39
N MET A 96 11.53 -19.06 10.51
CA MET A 96 12.56 -18.02 10.59
C MET A 96 12.63 -17.16 9.33
N ASN A 97 12.53 -17.75 8.15
CA ASN A 97 12.49 -17.04 6.89
C ASN A 97 11.27 -16.09 6.83
N LYS A 98 10.09 -16.57 7.22
CA LYS A 98 8.87 -15.75 7.26
C LYS A 98 9.00 -14.56 8.23
N CYS A 99 9.55 -14.80 9.42
CA CYS A 99 9.84 -13.72 10.36
C CYS A 99 10.86 -12.72 9.78
N GLY A 100 11.92 -13.23 9.14
CA GLY A 100 12.92 -12.38 8.47
C GLY A 100 12.33 -11.53 7.37
N ILE A 101 11.50 -12.11 6.50
CA ILE A 101 10.77 -11.39 5.44
C ILE A 101 9.89 -10.29 6.04
N PHE A 102 9.14 -10.60 7.07
CA PHE A 102 8.27 -9.63 7.75
C PHE A 102 9.08 -8.44 8.29
N ILE A 103 10.17 -8.71 9.00
CA ILE A 103 11.07 -7.66 9.54
C ILE A 103 11.66 -6.83 8.39
N LEU A 104 12.16 -7.47 7.33
CA LEU A 104 12.76 -6.78 6.19
C LEU A 104 11.75 -5.90 5.44
N PHE A 105 10.48 -6.31 5.34
CA PHE A 105 9.43 -5.45 4.79
C PHE A 105 9.21 -4.20 5.63
N PHE A 106 9.21 -4.32 6.96
CA PHE A 106 9.10 -3.14 7.82
C PHE A 106 10.31 -2.22 7.69
N ILE A 107 11.52 -2.79 7.63
CA ILE A 107 12.73 -2.00 7.42
C ILE A 107 12.68 -1.29 6.07
N LEU A 108 12.30 -1.99 4.99
CA LEU A 108 12.13 -1.42 3.66
C LEU A 108 11.10 -0.28 3.65
N PHE A 109 9.98 -0.45 4.35
CA PHE A 109 8.96 0.57 4.50
C PHE A 109 9.52 1.81 5.22
N ILE A 110 10.10 1.64 6.41
CA ILE A 110 10.68 2.73 7.19
C ILE A 110 11.78 3.44 6.41
N HIS A 111 12.67 2.68 5.77
CA HIS A 111 13.77 3.21 4.97
C HIS A 111 13.29 4.18 3.89
N ASN A 112 12.18 3.88 3.21
CA ASN A 112 11.66 4.75 2.15
C ASN A 112 10.86 5.95 2.65
N PHE A 113 10.18 5.84 3.79
CA PHE A 113 9.32 6.90 4.32
C PHE A 113 10.00 7.84 5.32
N TYR A 114 11.07 7.38 5.98
CA TYR A 114 11.78 8.16 7.01
C TYR A 114 13.25 8.42 6.62
N GLN A 115 13.85 9.46 7.19
CA GLN A 115 15.29 9.71 7.06
C GLN A 115 16.04 8.92 8.15
N ASP A 116 16.45 7.70 7.81
CA ASP A 116 16.96 6.70 8.74
C ASP A 116 18.50 6.57 8.81
N LYS A 117 19.25 7.45 8.11
CA LYS A 117 20.71 7.35 7.97
C LYS A 117 21.52 7.25 9.26
N LEU A 118 20.92 7.64 10.40
CA LEU A 118 21.57 7.67 11.73
C LEU A 118 20.70 6.93 12.79
N TRP A 119 19.87 6.00 12.37
CA TRP A 119 18.97 5.32 13.29
C TRP A 119 19.60 4.07 13.86
N ASP A 120 19.55 3.93 15.18
CA ASP A 120 19.87 2.70 15.91
C ASP A 120 18.72 1.70 15.79
N ILE A 121 19.01 0.41 16.01
CA ILE A 121 18.03 -0.68 15.98
C ILE A 121 16.82 -0.39 16.88
N PHE A 122 17.02 0.27 18.00
CA PHE A 122 15.95 0.68 18.92
C PHE A 122 14.97 1.68 18.26
N LYS A 123 15.48 2.63 17.47
CA LYS A 123 14.65 3.60 16.74
C LYS A 123 13.82 2.93 15.65
N TYR A 124 14.37 1.92 14.96
CA TYR A 124 13.62 1.11 14.02
C TYR A 124 12.47 0.37 14.70
N PHE A 125 12.72 -0.26 15.83
CA PHE A 125 11.69 -0.96 16.60
C PHE A 125 10.59 -0.01 17.08
N GLN A 126 10.96 1.15 17.61
CA GLN A 126 10.01 2.19 18.02
C GLN A 126 9.18 2.70 16.84
N ALA A 127 9.79 2.94 15.68
CA ALA A 127 9.10 3.38 14.47
C ALA A 127 8.12 2.32 13.94
N ILE A 128 8.49 1.02 13.98
CA ILE A 128 7.60 -0.09 13.66
C ILE A 128 6.38 -0.07 14.57
N LEU A 129 6.60 0.01 15.89
CA LEU A 129 5.52 0.01 16.89
C LEU A 129 4.59 1.21 16.68
N GLN A 130 5.17 2.39 16.48
CA GLN A 130 4.41 3.62 16.25
C GLN A 130 3.63 3.58 14.93
N THR A 131 4.19 2.98 13.88
CA THR A 131 3.49 2.79 12.59
C THR A 131 2.31 1.83 12.74
N ILE A 132 2.48 0.72 13.46
CA ILE A 132 1.40 -0.25 13.73
C ILE A 132 0.29 0.40 14.55
N LEU A 133 0.65 1.09 15.64
CA LEU A 133 -0.33 1.78 16.51
C LEU A 133 -1.04 2.90 15.77
N GLY A 134 -0.31 3.70 14.98
CA GLY A 134 -0.89 4.76 14.13
C GLY A 134 -1.83 4.21 13.05
N SER A 135 -1.49 3.06 12.48
CA SER A 135 -2.35 2.36 11.52
C SER A 135 -3.66 1.89 12.16
N LEU A 136 -3.59 1.31 13.35
CA LEU A 136 -4.78 0.90 14.12
C LEU A 136 -5.70 2.09 14.46
N HIS A 137 -5.13 3.21 14.90
CA HIS A 137 -5.89 4.42 15.19
C HIS A 137 -6.53 5.04 13.93
N SER A 138 -5.88 4.89 12.79
CA SER A 138 -6.36 5.43 11.51
C SER A 138 -7.36 4.51 10.79
N PHE A 139 -7.70 3.35 11.34
CA PHE A 139 -8.57 2.36 10.69
C PHE A 139 -10.00 2.88 10.42
N THR A 140 -10.45 3.89 11.16
CA THR A 140 -11.75 4.53 10.95
C THR A 140 -11.77 5.55 9.79
N ARG A 141 -10.61 6.09 9.40
CA ARG A 141 -10.49 7.10 8.33
C ARG A 141 -10.93 6.58 6.96
N PRO A 142 -10.54 5.38 6.49
CA PRO A 142 -10.96 4.85 5.20
C PRO A 142 -12.48 4.76 5.05
N VAL A 143 -13.21 4.46 6.13
CA VAL A 143 -14.69 4.39 6.11
C VAL A 143 -15.30 5.78 5.90
N THR A 144 -14.73 6.81 6.51
CA THR A 144 -15.18 8.20 6.36
C THR A 144 -14.88 8.71 4.96
N ASP A 145 -13.66 8.42 4.46
CA ASP A 145 -13.24 8.83 3.11
C ASP A 145 -14.05 8.12 2.03
N PHE A 146 -14.43 6.85 2.23
CA PHE A 146 -15.33 6.12 1.33
C PHE A 146 -16.74 6.74 1.29
N LYS A 147 -17.27 7.18 2.43
CA LYS A 147 -18.55 7.89 2.47
C LYS A 147 -18.51 9.23 1.72
N LEU A 148 -17.43 9.98 1.88
CA LEU A 148 -17.18 11.22 1.15
C LEU A 148 -17.06 10.99 -0.36
N TYR A 149 -16.28 9.98 -0.76
CA TYR A 149 -16.16 9.57 -2.16
C TYR A 149 -17.51 9.25 -2.80
N ARG A 150 -18.32 8.40 -2.13
CA ARG A 150 -19.65 8.01 -2.62
C ARG A 150 -20.62 9.19 -2.69
N LYS A 151 -20.49 10.17 -1.79
CA LYS A 151 -21.30 11.40 -1.80
C LYS A 151 -20.91 12.30 -2.97
N ALA A 152 -19.63 12.47 -3.23
CA ALA A 152 -19.12 13.26 -4.35
C ALA A 152 -19.51 12.67 -5.71
N GLU A 153 -19.45 11.34 -5.86
CA GLU A 153 -19.88 10.63 -7.07
C GLU A 153 -21.38 10.83 -7.36
N LYS A 154 -22.23 10.70 -6.34
CA LYS A 154 -23.66 10.95 -6.47
C LYS A 154 -23.99 12.41 -6.84
N THR A 155 -23.18 13.36 -6.39
CA THR A 155 -23.36 14.78 -6.74
C THR A 155 -22.95 15.05 -8.18
N LYS A 156 -21.90 14.38 -8.68
CA LYS A 156 -21.47 14.46 -10.09
C LYS A 156 -22.55 13.89 -11.04
N ASP A 157 -23.16 12.77 -10.68
CA ASP A 157 -24.26 12.19 -11.47
C ASP A 157 -25.51 13.09 -11.50
N LYS A 158 -25.90 13.70 -10.38
CA LYS A 158 -27.00 14.66 -10.34
C LYS A 158 -26.75 15.89 -11.22
N ASN A 159 -25.55 16.44 -11.18
CA ASN A 159 -25.18 17.59 -12.02
C ASN A 159 -25.12 17.24 -13.52
N LYS A 160 -24.78 15.98 -13.85
CA LYS A 160 -24.78 15.49 -15.24
C LYS A 160 -26.19 15.27 -15.81
N MET A 161 -27.15 14.93 -14.93
CA MET A 161 -28.58 14.79 -15.32
C MET A 161 -29.34 16.12 -15.32
N SER A 162 -28.83 17.17 -14.68
CA SER A 162 -29.42 18.52 -14.64
C SER A 162 -28.76 19.47 -15.68
N GLY A 163 -28.16 18.94 -16.72
CA GLY A 163 -27.70 19.73 -17.87
C GLY A 163 -28.88 20.45 -18.52
N PRO A 164 -28.72 21.71 -19.00
CA PRO A 164 -29.81 22.55 -19.44
C PRO A 164 -30.57 21.85 -20.57
N ALA A 165 -31.89 21.63 -20.34
CA ALA A 165 -32.81 21.32 -21.40
C ALA A 165 -32.83 22.55 -22.32
N TYR A 166 -32.15 22.44 -23.46
CA TYR A 166 -32.31 23.43 -24.52
C TYR A 166 -33.76 23.38 -24.96
N ILE A 167 -34.51 24.39 -24.56
CA ILE A 167 -35.84 24.70 -25.11
C ILE A 167 -35.59 25.08 -26.58
N MET A 168 -35.88 24.17 -27.50
CA MET A 168 -36.12 24.54 -28.88
C MET A 168 -37.46 25.28 -28.93
N ILE A 169 -37.40 26.56 -29.26
CA ILE A 169 -38.50 27.32 -29.86
C ILE A 169 -38.12 27.59 -31.28
#